data_874cd7f5c17d15594263c054975bd4cf
#
_entry.id   874cd7f5c17d15594263c054975bd4cf
#
_cell.length_a   1.000
_cell.length_b   1.000
_cell.length_c   1.000
_cell.angle_alpha   90.00
_cell.angle_beta   90.00
_cell.angle_gamma   90.00
#
_symmetry.space_group_name_H-M   'P 1'
#
loop_
_entity.id
_entity.type
_entity.pdbx_description
1 polymer ?
#
loop_
_entity_poly.entity_id
_entity_poly.type
_entity_poly.pdbx_seq_one_letter_code
_entity_poly.pdbx_strand_id
1 'polypeptide(L)'
;MIIHFSVLAVILVCALIWERPIRYHKLNSIYYGERYDYKSPLMPWLIVFGYIAYLAAMRSGMNDTSGYIQSFEHIPGTWDDVSRILDGDGKDKAFDITANIFKMYVSDDYHGWFGLFAAVESCIFIHVLRREAGSFLDSCFVLFATTLYYNYFSMMRQWFAVVLLFGGAIFIKEGKTIPYILLCLFAAQFHNSAYLFIPVYFMVTGRAWSPKQNLIIIAAVVGLFFLEPILDAVESSLANSTYDYAVAAMNSDSGSSIIRPVIAAVPVVIAYIHRDRIDAGNKMIHICINMSLINFLLNLLATFTCGLYVIRLATYTAGYSLILYPYLLNVTVSSRNRSALKVGFYILYFIFYCYQMSHQGSWGYNSDILGVFS
;
A
#
# COMPACT_ATOMS: atom_id res chain seq x y z
N MET A 1 9.13 18.13 -7.55
CA MET A 1 8.79 17.61 -8.92
C MET A 1 9.91 16.76 -9.53
N ILE A 2 11.17 17.24 -9.60
CA ILE A 2 12.30 16.52 -10.23
C ILE A 2 12.50 15.11 -9.63
N ILE A 3 12.51 14.99 -8.32
CA ILE A 3 12.69 13.70 -7.62
C ILE A 3 11.61 12.68 -8.00
N HIS A 4 10.38 13.10 -8.14
CA HIS A 4 9.29 12.18 -8.51
C HIS A 4 9.45 11.67 -9.96
N PHE A 5 9.83 12.56 -10.90
CA PHE A 5 10.10 12.11 -12.27
C PHE A 5 11.37 11.27 -12.39
N SER A 6 12.36 11.44 -11.50
CA SER A 6 13.54 10.56 -11.49
C SER A 6 13.16 9.10 -11.15
N VAL A 7 12.18 8.88 -10.26
CA VAL A 7 11.66 7.53 -10.00
C VAL A 7 11.07 6.91 -11.26
N LEU A 8 10.25 7.67 -12.02
CA LEU A 8 9.72 7.17 -13.29
C LEU A 8 10.85 6.90 -14.31
N ALA A 9 11.83 7.77 -14.40
CA ALA A 9 12.96 7.58 -15.31
C ALA A 9 13.74 6.29 -14.99
N VAL A 10 14.01 6.02 -13.70
CA VAL A 10 14.68 4.78 -13.27
C VAL A 10 13.82 3.56 -13.62
N ILE A 11 12.50 3.60 -13.42
CA ILE A 11 11.58 2.52 -13.80
C ILE A 11 11.67 2.26 -15.31
N LEU A 12 11.60 3.29 -16.13
CA LEU A 12 11.63 3.17 -17.60
C LEU A 12 12.97 2.63 -18.09
N VAL A 13 14.10 3.12 -17.55
CA VAL A 13 15.44 2.62 -17.91
C VAL A 13 15.57 1.13 -17.53
N CYS A 14 15.14 0.75 -16.34
CA CYS A 14 15.15 -0.65 -15.91
C CYS A 14 14.26 -1.52 -16.81
N ALA A 15 13.09 -1.03 -17.21
CA ALA A 15 12.21 -1.76 -18.10
C ALA A 15 12.83 -1.93 -19.49
N LEU A 16 13.43 -0.88 -20.06
CA LEU A 16 14.10 -0.97 -21.36
C LEU A 16 15.23 -2.03 -21.38
N ILE A 17 15.95 -2.20 -20.26
CA ILE A 17 17.08 -3.13 -20.18
C ILE A 17 16.62 -4.56 -19.87
N TRP A 18 15.66 -4.75 -18.97
CA TRP A 18 15.34 -6.07 -18.40
C TRP A 18 13.93 -6.58 -18.68
N GLU A 19 12.96 -5.71 -19.12
CA GLU A 19 11.64 -6.21 -19.45
C GLU A 19 11.74 -7.09 -20.70
N ARG A 20 11.39 -8.35 -20.53
CA ARG A 20 11.31 -9.30 -21.65
C ARG A 20 9.85 -9.53 -21.98
N PRO A 21 9.49 -9.64 -23.27
CA PRO A 21 8.14 -10.01 -23.65
C PRO A 21 7.79 -11.34 -23.02
N ILE A 22 6.68 -11.38 -22.29
CA ILE A 22 6.16 -12.59 -21.65
C ILE A 22 5.83 -13.58 -22.77
N ARG A 23 6.56 -14.69 -22.84
CA ARG A 23 6.23 -15.79 -23.73
C ARG A 23 5.13 -16.60 -23.08
N TYR A 24 3.92 -16.48 -23.61
CA TYR A 24 2.78 -17.29 -23.21
C TYR A 24 2.96 -18.70 -23.74
N HIS A 25 3.16 -19.69 -22.89
CA HIS A 25 3.00 -21.08 -23.25
C HIS A 25 1.49 -21.37 -23.27
N LYS A 26 0.93 -21.57 -24.47
CA LYS A 26 -0.40 -22.17 -24.64
C LYS A 26 -0.35 -23.56 -24.04
N LEU A 27 -0.91 -23.75 -22.86
CA LEU A 27 -1.31 -25.07 -22.41
C LEU A 27 -2.55 -25.47 -23.19
N ASN A 28 -2.46 -26.62 -23.88
CA ASN A 28 -3.56 -27.27 -24.59
C ASN A 28 -4.61 -27.74 -23.57
N SER A 29 -5.43 -26.86 -23.06
CA SER A 29 -6.61 -27.23 -22.30
C SER A 29 -7.73 -26.23 -22.55
N ILE A 30 -8.93 -26.77 -22.65
CA ILE A 30 -10.22 -26.15 -22.96
C ILE A 30 -10.63 -25.01 -21.99
N TYR A 31 -9.82 -24.74 -20.99
CA TYR A 31 -9.99 -23.64 -20.04
C TYR A 31 -8.83 -22.65 -20.22
N TYR A 32 -9.17 -21.40 -20.49
CA TYR A 32 -8.26 -20.26 -20.60
C TYR A 32 -7.60 -19.97 -19.24
N GLY A 33 -6.57 -20.73 -18.90
CA GLY A 33 -5.75 -20.55 -17.70
C GLY A 33 -4.28 -20.55 -18.11
N GLU A 34 -3.76 -19.39 -18.53
CA GLU A 34 -2.33 -19.25 -18.77
C GLU A 34 -1.62 -19.17 -17.39
N ARG A 35 -0.86 -20.22 -17.06
CA ARG A 35 -0.05 -20.27 -15.85
C ARG A 35 1.23 -19.49 -16.09
N TYR A 36 1.42 -18.38 -15.38
CA TYR A 36 2.64 -17.60 -15.46
C TYR A 36 3.75 -18.28 -14.66
N ASP A 37 4.76 -18.79 -15.35
CA ASP A 37 6.00 -19.30 -14.74
C ASP A 37 7.16 -18.29 -14.89
N TYR A 38 6.83 -16.98 -14.96
CA TYR A 38 7.83 -15.95 -15.18
C TYR A 38 8.34 -15.38 -13.86
N LYS A 39 9.58 -15.72 -13.51
CA LYS A 39 10.33 -15.00 -12.48
C LYS A 39 11.05 -13.84 -13.16
N SER A 40 10.59 -12.64 -12.91
CA SER A 40 11.29 -11.42 -13.29
C SER A 40 12.71 -11.40 -12.73
N PRO A 41 13.73 -10.92 -13.48
CA PRO A 41 15.09 -10.74 -12.96
C PRO A 41 15.08 -9.92 -11.66
N LEU A 42 15.98 -10.22 -10.74
CA LEU A 42 16.03 -9.52 -9.44
C LEU A 42 16.53 -8.07 -9.58
N MET A 43 17.48 -7.83 -10.48
CA MET A 43 18.17 -6.54 -10.61
C MET A 43 17.27 -5.32 -10.82
N PRO A 44 16.29 -5.31 -11.75
CA PRO A 44 15.44 -4.13 -11.92
C PRO A 44 14.63 -3.78 -10.66
N TRP A 45 14.18 -4.79 -9.91
CA TRP A 45 13.50 -4.58 -8.64
C TRP A 45 14.42 -3.96 -7.58
N LEU A 46 15.65 -4.48 -7.46
CA LEU A 46 16.65 -3.93 -6.53
C LEU A 46 16.99 -2.46 -6.87
N ILE A 47 17.13 -2.14 -8.15
CA ILE A 47 17.47 -0.78 -8.57
C ILE A 47 16.31 0.18 -8.25
N VAL A 48 15.06 -0.16 -8.63
CA VAL A 48 13.91 0.75 -8.41
C VAL A 48 13.61 0.91 -6.92
N PHE A 49 13.46 -0.21 -6.20
CA PHE A 49 13.13 -0.13 -4.77
C PHE A 49 14.30 0.34 -3.91
N GLY A 50 15.54 0.01 -4.30
CA GLY A 50 16.75 0.56 -3.67
C GLY A 50 16.87 2.07 -3.87
N TYR A 51 16.51 2.57 -5.06
CA TYR A 51 16.48 4.01 -5.34
C TYR A 51 15.40 4.72 -4.52
N ILE A 52 14.19 4.16 -4.42
CA ILE A 52 13.12 4.71 -3.56
C ILE A 52 13.57 4.70 -2.09
N ALA A 53 14.18 3.60 -1.62
CA ALA A 53 14.70 3.51 -0.26
C ALA A 53 15.82 4.53 0.02
N TYR A 54 16.71 4.73 -0.95
CA TYR A 54 17.76 5.75 -0.87
C TYR A 54 17.16 7.15 -0.73
N LEU A 55 16.19 7.51 -1.57
CA LEU A 55 15.49 8.79 -1.44
C LEU A 55 14.76 8.91 -0.08
N ALA A 56 14.15 7.83 0.39
CA ALA A 56 13.49 7.82 1.69
C ALA A 56 14.47 8.02 2.84
N ALA A 57 15.68 7.45 2.76
CA ALA A 57 16.74 7.64 3.74
C ALA A 57 17.26 9.09 3.75
N MET A 58 17.47 9.68 2.59
CA MET A 58 18.14 11.00 2.44
C MET A 58 17.20 12.20 2.65
N ARG A 59 15.92 11.99 2.97
CA ARG A 59 14.96 13.09 3.18
C ARG A 59 15.21 13.85 4.49
N SER A 60 15.14 15.17 4.44
CA SER A 60 15.11 16.05 5.61
C SER A 60 13.77 16.78 5.80
N GLY A 61 12.92 16.80 4.78
CA GLY A 61 11.60 17.43 4.85
C GLY A 61 10.62 16.84 3.84
N MET A 62 9.46 16.47 4.32
CA MET A 62 8.27 16.05 3.57
C MET A 62 7.20 15.60 4.57
N ASN A 63 5.99 16.17 4.51
CA ASN A 63 4.89 15.83 5.42
C ASN A 63 5.32 15.78 6.90
N ASP A 64 5.22 14.61 7.51
CA ASP A 64 5.51 14.32 8.93
C ASP A 64 7.00 14.03 9.23
N THR A 65 7.89 14.18 8.24
CA THR A 65 9.33 13.90 8.38
C THR A 65 9.97 14.64 9.54
N SER A 66 9.67 15.95 9.70
CA SER A 66 10.21 16.77 10.79
C SER A 66 9.83 16.24 12.18
N GLY A 67 8.60 15.72 12.33
CA GLY A 67 8.16 15.09 13.57
C GLY A 67 8.93 13.81 13.89
N TYR A 68 9.24 12.99 12.88
CA TYR A 68 10.06 11.79 13.07
C TYR A 68 11.51 12.12 13.39
N ILE A 69 12.10 13.13 12.73
CA ILE A 69 13.46 13.62 13.05
C ILE A 69 13.51 14.08 14.50
N GLN A 70 12.61 14.99 14.87
CA GLN A 70 12.55 15.51 16.23
C GLN A 70 12.37 14.41 17.28
N SER A 71 11.45 13.45 17.02
CA SER A 71 11.26 12.31 17.91
C SER A 71 12.54 11.49 18.07
N PHE A 72 13.23 11.18 16.97
CA PHE A 72 14.47 10.41 16.99
C PHE A 72 15.60 11.14 17.72
N GLU A 73 15.76 12.43 17.49
CA GLU A 73 16.80 13.24 18.16
C GLU A 73 16.62 13.29 19.68
N HIS A 74 15.36 13.34 20.18
CA HIS A 74 15.05 13.38 21.59
C HIS A 74 15.09 12.02 22.30
N ILE A 75 15.17 10.90 21.58
CA ILE A 75 15.33 9.58 22.18
C ILE A 75 16.71 9.48 22.84
N PRO A 76 16.82 9.11 24.13
CA PRO A 76 18.10 9.04 24.83
C PRO A 76 19.01 7.90 24.35
N GLY A 77 18.45 6.83 23.77
CA GLY A 77 19.20 5.64 23.37
C GLY A 77 19.72 4.85 24.60
N THR A 78 18.85 4.51 25.54
CA THR A 78 19.20 3.79 26.77
C THR A 78 18.19 2.66 27.06
N TRP A 79 18.63 1.65 27.82
CA TRP A 79 17.76 0.57 28.28
C TRP A 79 16.68 1.03 29.26
N ASP A 80 16.98 2.05 30.06
CA ASP A 80 16.01 2.66 30.99
C ASP A 80 14.85 3.28 30.21
N ASP A 81 15.13 3.87 29.05
CA ASP A 81 14.12 4.43 28.16
C ASP A 81 13.26 3.34 27.49
N VAL A 82 13.89 2.25 27.07
CA VAL A 82 13.16 1.08 26.56
C VAL A 82 12.20 0.52 27.61
N SER A 83 12.67 0.39 28.87
CA SER A 83 11.82 -0.07 29.99
C SER A 83 10.66 0.90 30.23
N ARG A 84 10.91 2.20 30.19
CA ARG A 84 9.87 3.24 30.34
C ARG A 84 8.82 3.17 29.22
N ILE A 85 9.24 2.91 27.96
CA ILE A 85 8.31 2.74 26.84
C ILE A 85 7.46 1.47 27.02
N LEU A 86 8.06 0.37 27.52
CA LEU A 86 7.33 -0.88 27.76
C LEU A 86 6.29 -0.72 28.87
N ASP A 87 6.63 -0.05 29.95
CA ASP A 87 5.77 0.14 31.14
C ASP A 87 4.72 1.24 30.94
N GLY A 88 4.93 2.17 30.00
CA GLY A 88 4.01 3.27 29.71
C GLY A 88 2.77 2.84 28.92
N ASP A 89 1.75 3.69 28.87
CA ASP A 89 0.51 3.49 28.09
C ASP A 89 0.62 3.94 26.62
N GLY A 90 1.84 4.17 26.12
CA GLY A 90 2.11 4.66 24.78
C GLY A 90 1.65 3.68 23.68
N LYS A 91 1.25 4.25 22.53
CA LYS A 91 0.92 3.50 21.31
C LYS A 91 2.19 3.27 20.49
N ASP A 92 2.13 2.29 19.57
CA ASP A 92 3.19 2.04 18.57
C ASP A 92 4.57 1.77 19.21
N LYS A 93 4.59 1.09 20.36
CA LYS A 93 5.79 0.88 21.20
C LYS A 93 6.95 0.27 20.45
N ALA A 94 6.72 -0.67 19.53
CA ALA A 94 7.80 -1.30 18.78
C ALA A 94 8.57 -0.30 17.90
N PHE A 95 7.89 0.71 17.36
CA PHE A 95 8.56 1.74 16.58
C PHE A 95 9.55 2.54 17.44
N ASP A 96 9.11 2.99 18.63
CA ASP A 96 9.93 3.78 19.54
C ASP A 96 11.06 2.94 20.18
N ILE A 97 10.79 1.66 20.49
CA ILE A 97 11.81 0.72 20.98
C ILE A 97 12.88 0.46 19.91
N THR A 98 12.47 0.22 18.65
CA THR A 98 13.44 0.00 17.57
C THR A 98 14.27 1.24 17.28
N ALA A 99 13.72 2.46 17.44
CA ALA A 99 14.48 3.71 17.35
C ALA A 99 15.54 3.81 18.45
N ASN A 100 15.18 3.47 19.71
CA ASN A 100 16.13 3.43 20.82
C ASN A 100 17.27 2.43 20.59
N ILE A 101 16.94 1.19 20.18
CA ILE A 101 17.92 0.15 19.90
C ILE A 101 18.83 0.58 18.76
N PHE A 102 18.29 1.19 17.70
CA PHE A 102 19.09 1.70 16.60
C PHE A 102 20.08 2.76 17.07
N LYS A 103 19.62 3.72 17.88
CA LYS A 103 20.46 4.77 18.41
C LYS A 103 21.54 4.26 19.35
N MET A 104 21.24 3.25 20.19
CA MET A 104 22.24 2.61 21.07
C MET A 104 23.35 1.87 20.34
N TYR A 105 23.05 1.17 19.25
CA TYR A 105 23.96 0.18 18.69
C TYR A 105 24.40 0.44 17.26
N VAL A 106 23.73 1.35 16.54
CA VAL A 106 23.98 1.55 15.11
C VAL A 106 24.45 2.99 14.84
N SER A 107 23.63 4.00 15.08
CA SER A 107 23.96 5.38 14.75
C SER A 107 23.00 6.38 15.41
N ASP A 108 23.52 7.58 15.71
CA ASP A 108 22.73 8.75 16.10
C ASP A 108 22.15 9.51 14.89
N ASP A 109 22.45 9.08 13.66
CA ASP A 109 21.97 9.69 12.43
C ASP A 109 20.61 9.13 12.04
N TYR A 110 19.59 10.00 11.99
CA TYR A 110 18.22 9.64 11.59
C TYR A 110 18.11 9.17 10.14
N HIS A 111 19.05 9.54 9.24
CA HIS A 111 19.07 9.04 7.87
C HIS A 111 19.29 7.51 7.83
N GLY A 112 20.18 7.01 8.69
CA GLY A 112 20.37 5.57 8.86
C GLY A 112 19.13 4.86 9.37
N TRP A 113 18.41 5.50 10.32
CA TRP A 113 17.15 5.00 10.85
C TRP A 113 16.05 4.93 9.77
N PHE A 114 15.86 5.99 9.00
CA PHE A 114 14.92 5.99 7.87
C PHE A 114 15.30 4.97 6.81
N GLY A 115 16.61 4.85 6.53
CA GLY A 115 17.16 3.88 5.59
C GLY A 115 16.88 2.44 5.98
N LEU A 116 16.97 2.10 7.28
CA LEU A 116 16.66 0.77 7.78
C LEU A 116 15.22 0.38 7.47
N PHE A 117 14.24 1.23 7.81
CA PHE A 117 12.83 0.97 7.52
C PHE A 117 12.58 0.83 6.02
N ALA A 118 13.06 1.79 5.23
CA ALA A 118 12.87 1.79 3.78
C ALA A 118 13.53 0.58 3.10
N ALA A 119 14.67 0.10 3.61
CA ALA A 119 15.33 -1.11 3.11
C ALA A 119 14.51 -2.36 3.40
N VAL A 120 14.01 -2.52 4.63
CA VAL A 120 13.15 -3.67 5.00
C VAL A 120 11.86 -3.66 4.17
N GLU A 121 11.22 -2.52 4.03
CA GLU A 121 10.02 -2.33 3.21
C GLU A 121 10.28 -2.72 1.76
N SER A 122 11.39 -2.26 1.18
CA SER A 122 11.80 -2.59 -0.17
C SER A 122 12.06 -4.09 -0.35
N CYS A 123 12.71 -4.73 0.59
CA CYS A 123 12.94 -6.18 0.55
C CYS A 123 11.63 -6.97 0.54
N ILE A 124 10.63 -6.55 1.33
CA ILE A 124 9.31 -7.19 1.37
C ILE A 124 8.58 -6.99 0.04
N PHE A 125 8.54 -5.76 -0.50
CA PHE A 125 7.93 -5.50 -1.81
C PHE A 125 8.58 -6.31 -2.92
N ILE A 126 9.93 -6.32 -2.98
CA ILE A 126 10.68 -7.09 -3.97
C ILE A 126 10.34 -8.57 -3.85
N HIS A 127 10.31 -9.12 -2.62
CA HIS A 127 9.98 -10.53 -2.40
C HIS A 127 8.60 -10.90 -2.94
N VAL A 128 7.57 -10.11 -2.60
CA VAL A 128 6.19 -10.38 -3.02
C VAL A 128 6.00 -10.15 -4.51
N LEU A 129 6.41 -8.98 -5.02
CA LEU A 129 6.15 -8.62 -6.42
C LEU A 129 6.92 -9.50 -7.40
N ARG A 130 8.16 -9.86 -7.08
CA ARG A 130 8.94 -10.78 -7.93
C ARG A 130 8.31 -12.16 -8.07
N ARG A 131 7.55 -12.60 -7.09
CA ARG A 131 6.88 -13.92 -7.08
C ARG A 131 5.50 -13.89 -7.69
N GLU A 132 4.76 -12.81 -7.48
CA GLU A 132 3.32 -12.78 -7.74
C GLU A 132 2.94 -11.83 -8.88
N ALA A 133 3.77 -10.84 -9.20
CA ALA A 133 3.48 -9.90 -10.29
C ALA A 133 3.94 -10.44 -11.65
N GLY A 134 3.07 -10.33 -12.64
CA GLY A 134 3.33 -10.85 -13.98
C GLY A 134 4.19 -9.95 -14.88
N SER A 135 4.42 -8.68 -14.53
CA SER A 135 5.21 -7.72 -15.31
C SER A 135 5.85 -6.71 -14.36
N PHE A 136 7.17 -6.53 -14.52
CA PHE A 136 7.92 -5.53 -13.76
C PHE A 136 7.46 -4.10 -14.10
N LEU A 137 7.40 -3.78 -15.39
CA LEU A 137 7.03 -2.44 -15.86
C LEU A 137 5.62 -2.07 -15.41
N ASP A 138 4.64 -2.95 -15.65
CA ASP A 138 3.24 -2.68 -15.29
C ASP A 138 3.11 -2.43 -13.78
N SER A 139 3.77 -3.24 -12.93
CA SER A 139 3.74 -3.09 -11.47
C SER A 139 4.40 -1.81 -10.99
N CYS A 140 5.63 -1.53 -11.46
CA CYS A 140 6.35 -0.31 -11.06
C CYS A 140 5.69 0.95 -11.60
N PHE A 141 5.07 0.90 -12.78
CA PHE A 141 4.29 2.01 -13.30
C PHE A 141 3.05 2.29 -12.44
N VAL A 142 2.33 1.24 -12.00
CA VAL A 142 1.20 1.41 -11.07
C VAL A 142 1.68 1.98 -9.73
N LEU A 143 2.79 1.47 -9.19
CA LEU A 143 3.41 2.02 -7.97
C LEU A 143 3.66 3.53 -8.08
N PHE A 144 4.18 3.98 -9.22
CA PHE A 144 4.44 5.39 -9.53
C PHE A 144 3.12 6.15 -9.73
N ALA A 145 2.27 5.70 -10.65
CA ALA A 145 1.10 6.43 -11.11
C ALA A 145 -0.01 6.58 -10.06
N THR A 146 -0.10 5.63 -9.11
CA THR A 146 -0.98 5.74 -7.95
C THR A 146 -0.36 6.47 -6.77
N THR A 147 0.86 6.98 -6.92
CA THR A 147 1.64 7.63 -5.87
C THR A 147 1.90 6.76 -4.63
N LEU A 148 1.77 5.42 -4.76
CA LEU A 148 1.94 4.51 -3.63
C LEU A 148 3.35 4.54 -3.06
N TYR A 149 4.39 4.75 -3.89
CA TYR A 149 5.78 4.93 -3.46
C TYR A 149 5.99 6.12 -2.52
N TYR A 150 5.08 7.11 -2.55
CA TYR A 150 5.13 8.29 -1.71
C TYR A 150 5.04 7.96 -0.21
N ASN A 151 4.39 6.86 0.13
CA ASN A 151 4.27 6.41 1.51
C ASN A 151 5.63 6.04 2.15
N TYR A 152 6.66 5.77 1.34
CA TYR A 152 8.04 5.64 1.83
C TYR A 152 8.58 6.93 2.46
N PHE A 153 8.00 8.07 2.08
CA PHE A 153 8.42 9.40 2.55
C PHE A 153 7.51 9.97 3.65
N SER A 154 6.39 9.30 3.93
CA SER A 154 5.40 9.77 4.90
C SER A 154 4.77 8.61 5.67
N MET A 155 4.11 8.90 6.80
CA MET A 155 3.39 7.91 7.62
C MET A 155 4.25 6.69 8.01
N MET A 156 5.51 6.88 8.34
CA MET A 156 6.52 5.84 8.49
C MET A 156 6.05 4.66 9.37
N ARG A 157 5.43 4.91 10.53
CA ARG A 157 4.87 3.87 11.42
C ARG A 157 3.81 3.04 10.72
N GLN A 158 2.83 3.72 10.10
CA GLN A 158 1.72 3.07 9.42
C GLN A 158 2.20 2.35 8.16
N TRP A 159 3.06 2.98 7.36
CA TRP A 159 3.55 2.40 6.12
C TRP A 159 4.32 1.09 6.37
N PHE A 160 5.14 1.06 7.41
CA PHE A 160 5.83 -0.16 7.81
C PHE A 160 4.84 -1.29 8.15
N ALA A 161 3.80 -1.00 8.94
CA ALA A 161 2.74 -1.96 9.23
C ALA A 161 1.98 -2.42 7.96
N VAL A 162 1.69 -1.51 7.03
CA VAL A 162 1.11 -1.81 5.71
C VAL A 162 1.97 -2.81 4.94
N VAL A 163 3.27 -2.55 4.87
CA VAL A 163 4.21 -3.39 4.10
C VAL A 163 4.38 -4.76 4.74
N LEU A 164 4.44 -4.84 6.08
CA LEU A 164 4.44 -6.12 6.80
C LEU A 164 3.21 -6.97 6.43
N LEU A 165 2.01 -6.38 6.45
CA LEU A 165 0.78 -7.10 6.11
C LEU A 165 0.69 -7.44 4.62
N PHE A 166 1.24 -6.61 3.73
CA PHE A 166 1.39 -6.96 2.31
C PHE A 166 2.32 -8.17 2.13
N GLY A 167 3.43 -8.23 2.87
CA GLY A 167 4.28 -9.43 2.96
C GLY A 167 3.54 -10.67 3.44
N GLY A 168 2.58 -10.49 4.36
CA GLY A 168 1.69 -11.52 4.88
C GLY A 168 0.67 -12.08 3.88
N ALA A 169 0.54 -11.51 2.67
CA ALA A 169 -0.34 -12.02 1.63
C ALA A 169 -0.09 -13.50 1.30
N ILE A 170 1.14 -13.96 1.47
CA ILE A 170 1.49 -15.38 1.30
C ILE A 170 0.76 -16.28 2.32
N PHE A 171 0.61 -15.85 3.57
CA PHE A 171 -0.13 -16.60 4.59
C PHE A 171 -1.61 -16.69 4.24
N ILE A 172 -2.21 -15.62 3.68
CA ILE A 172 -3.59 -15.63 3.21
C ILE A 172 -3.73 -16.63 2.05
N LYS A 173 -2.80 -16.58 1.08
CA LYS A 173 -2.76 -17.48 -0.09
C LYS A 173 -2.66 -18.95 0.31
N GLU A 174 -1.86 -19.24 1.33
CA GLU A 174 -1.64 -20.61 1.84
C GLU A 174 -2.71 -21.05 2.84
N GLY A 175 -3.64 -20.17 3.26
CA GLY A 175 -4.66 -20.47 4.27
C GLY A 175 -4.11 -20.57 5.69
N LYS A 176 -2.96 -19.96 5.95
CA LYS A 176 -2.28 -19.96 7.26
C LYS A 176 -2.82 -18.85 8.16
N THR A 177 -3.96 -19.12 8.81
CA THR A 177 -4.67 -18.12 9.64
C THR A 177 -3.84 -17.65 10.83
N ILE A 178 -3.27 -18.58 11.62
CA ILE A 178 -2.52 -18.24 12.84
C ILE A 178 -1.29 -17.40 12.53
N PRO A 179 -0.40 -17.76 11.59
CA PRO A 179 0.72 -16.90 11.19
C PRO A 179 0.30 -15.50 10.74
N TYR A 180 -0.82 -15.37 10.02
CA TYR A 180 -1.30 -14.05 9.61
C TYR A 180 -1.81 -13.22 10.79
N ILE A 181 -2.57 -13.82 11.74
CA ILE A 181 -3.01 -13.13 12.95
C ILE A 181 -1.80 -12.68 13.77
N LEU A 182 -0.81 -13.55 13.98
CA LEU A 182 0.42 -13.17 14.69
C LEU A 182 1.16 -12.03 14.00
N LEU A 183 1.18 -12.02 12.67
CA LEU A 183 1.74 -10.91 11.90
C LEU A 183 0.95 -9.61 12.09
N CYS A 184 -0.40 -9.68 12.13
CA CYS A 184 -1.23 -8.51 12.44
C CYS A 184 -0.94 -7.96 13.84
N LEU A 185 -0.82 -8.84 14.85
CA LEU A 185 -0.47 -8.46 16.23
C LEU A 185 0.92 -7.81 16.29
N PHE A 186 1.88 -8.34 15.55
CA PHE A 186 3.23 -7.76 15.45
C PHE A 186 3.20 -6.40 14.73
N ALA A 187 2.54 -6.31 13.57
CA ALA A 187 2.43 -5.05 12.83
C ALA A 187 1.70 -3.97 13.62
N ALA A 188 0.74 -4.34 14.47
CA ALA A 188 0.02 -3.43 15.34
C ALA A 188 0.90 -2.79 16.43
N GLN A 189 2.05 -3.38 16.75
CA GLN A 189 3.04 -2.76 17.64
C GLN A 189 3.77 -1.57 16.97
N PHE A 190 3.74 -1.49 15.63
CA PHE A 190 4.24 -0.35 14.86
C PHE A 190 3.12 0.65 14.54
N HIS A 191 1.89 0.16 14.31
CA HIS A 191 0.74 1.03 14.11
C HIS A 191 -0.59 0.30 14.40
N ASN A 192 -1.32 0.79 15.39
CA ASN A 192 -2.52 0.13 15.94
C ASN A 192 -3.59 -0.23 14.90
N SER A 193 -3.72 0.54 13.79
CA SER A 193 -4.72 0.23 12.76
C SER A 193 -4.53 -1.13 12.08
N ALA A 194 -3.36 -1.77 12.24
CA ALA A 194 -3.12 -3.13 11.74
C ALA A 194 -4.03 -4.20 12.37
N TYR A 195 -4.55 -3.98 13.59
CA TYR A 195 -5.54 -4.89 14.21
C TYR A 195 -6.79 -5.05 13.35
N LEU A 196 -7.20 -4.03 12.62
CA LEU A 196 -8.37 -4.06 11.75
C LEU A 196 -8.23 -5.09 10.61
N PHE A 197 -7.01 -5.55 10.33
CA PHE A 197 -6.75 -6.53 9.26
C PHE A 197 -6.89 -7.99 9.72
N ILE A 198 -7.08 -8.26 11.01
CA ILE A 198 -7.45 -9.59 11.49
C ILE A 198 -8.80 -10.05 10.90
N PRO A 199 -9.91 -9.30 11.01
CA PRO A 199 -11.16 -9.68 10.35
C PRO A 199 -11.07 -9.63 8.82
N VAL A 200 -10.25 -8.76 8.23
CA VAL A 200 -10.04 -8.68 6.78
C VAL A 200 -9.50 -10.00 6.21
N TYR A 201 -8.66 -10.73 6.94
CA TYR A 201 -8.25 -12.08 6.53
C TYR A 201 -9.44 -12.96 6.15
N PHE A 202 -10.45 -13.03 7.01
CA PHE A 202 -11.64 -13.84 6.77
C PHE A 202 -12.51 -13.31 5.63
N MET A 203 -12.46 -12.01 5.38
CA MET A 203 -13.19 -11.37 4.30
C MET A 203 -12.56 -11.68 2.93
N VAL A 204 -11.23 -11.72 2.83
CA VAL A 204 -10.53 -11.83 1.54
C VAL A 204 -10.15 -13.26 1.16
N THR A 205 -10.21 -14.20 2.13
CA THR A 205 -10.01 -15.61 1.84
C THR A 205 -11.16 -16.17 0.99
N GLY A 206 -10.83 -16.88 -0.08
CA GLY A 206 -11.79 -17.51 -0.98
C GLY A 206 -11.86 -16.88 -2.35
N ARG A 207 -12.77 -17.44 -3.17
CA ARG A 207 -12.93 -17.01 -4.56
C ARG A 207 -13.61 -15.65 -4.63
N ALA A 208 -13.08 -14.77 -5.47
CA ALA A 208 -13.71 -13.50 -5.80
C ALA A 208 -15.13 -13.74 -6.37
N TRP A 209 -16.03 -12.79 -6.14
CA TRP A 209 -17.44 -12.84 -6.59
C TRP A 209 -18.24 -14.01 -5.97
N SER A 210 -17.78 -14.56 -4.86
CA SER A 210 -18.53 -15.55 -4.09
C SER A 210 -19.71 -14.90 -3.33
N PRO A 211 -20.72 -15.67 -2.91
CA PRO A 211 -21.83 -15.16 -2.08
C PRO A 211 -21.36 -14.41 -0.83
N LYS A 212 -20.24 -14.86 -0.24
CA LYS A 212 -19.58 -14.19 0.90
C LYS A 212 -19.17 -12.75 0.57
N GLN A 213 -18.62 -12.52 -0.64
CA GLN A 213 -18.22 -11.19 -1.05
C GLN A 213 -19.39 -10.29 -1.41
N ASN A 214 -20.41 -10.86 -2.05
CA ASN A 214 -21.65 -10.12 -2.30
C ASN A 214 -22.25 -9.64 -0.98
N LEU A 215 -22.19 -10.47 0.08
CA LEU A 215 -22.63 -10.07 1.42
C LEU A 215 -21.80 -8.92 1.99
N ILE A 216 -20.47 -8.93 1.78
CA ILE A 216 -19.58 -7.84 2.21
C ILE A 216 -19.93 -6.53 1.49
N ILE A 217 -20.18 -6.59 0.18
CA ILE A 217 -20.61 -5.42 -0.62
C ILE A 217 -21.94 -4.87 -0.08
N ILE A 218 -22.92 -5.75 0.12
CA ILE A 218 -24.22 -5.37 0.67
C ILE A 218 -24.06 -4.75 2.07
N ALA A 219 -23.26 -5.36 2.94
CA ALA A 219 -23.01 -4.83 4.28
C ALA A 219 -22.33 -3.45 4.23
N ALA A 220 -21.36 -3.25 3.33
CA ALA A 220 -20.73 -1.95 3.14
C ALA A 220 -21.70 -0.89 2.62
N VAL A 221 -22.54 -1.23 1.63
CA VAL A 221 -23.58 -0.32 1.10
C VAL A 221 -24.59 0.02 2.18
N VAL A 222 -25.07 -0.96 2.93
CA VAL A 222 -25.97 -0.73 4.07
C VAL A 222 -25.31 0.15 5.12
N GLY A 223 -24.01 -0.12 5.43
CA GLY A 223 -23.23 0.70 6.36
C GLY A 223 -23.14 2.17 5.97
N LEU A 224 -23.13 2.49 4.66
CA LEU A 224 -23.16 3.88 4.19
C LEU A 224 -24.46 4.60 4.57
N PHE A 225 -25.60 3.91 4.56
CA PHE A 225 -26.90 4.50 4.97
C PHE A 225 -26.99 4.72 6.48
N PHE A 226 -26.22 3.97 7.28
CA PHE A 226 -26.17 4.11 8.74
C PHE A 226 -24.90 4.84 9.21
N LEU A 227 -24.25 5.58 8.32
CA LEU A 227 -22.95 6.16 8.60
C LEU A 227 -23.03 7.23 9.70
N GLU A 228 -23.97 8.19 9.61
CA GLU A 228 -24.15 9.24 10.62
C GLU A 228 -24.43 8.66 12.01
N PRO A 229 -25.39 7.74 12.22
CA PRO A 229 -25.58 7.10 13.51
C PRO A 229 -24.35 6.33 14.05
N ILE A 230 -23.56 5.74 13.15
CA ILE A 230 -22.33 5.04 13.54
C ILE A 230 -21.26 6.06 13.97
N LEU A 231 -21.10 7.16 13.25
CA LEU A 231 -20.17 8.22 13.61
C LEU A 231 -20.54 8.86 14.95
N ASP A 232 -21.82 9.17 15.17
CA ASP A 232 -22.32 9.71 16.43
C ASP A 232 -22.08 8.75 17.61
N ALA A 233 -22.28 7.44 17.40
CA ALA A 233 -21.99 6.42 18.40
C ALA A 233 -20.49 6.31 18.70
N VAL A 234 -19.63 6.41 17.68
CA VAL A 234 -18.19 6.46 17.84
C VAL A 234 -17.76 7.73 18.56
N GLU A 235 -18.26 8.88 18.19
CA GLU A 235 -17.99 10.15 18.83
C GLU A 235 -18.38 10.13 20.30
N SER A 236 -19.59 9.68 20.63
CA SER A 236 -20.07 9.56 22.03
C SER A 236 -19.20 8.57 22.86
N SER A 237 -18.70 7.51 22.23
CA SER A 237 -17.84 6.52 22.90
C SER A 237 -16.41 7.01 23.09
N LEU A 238 -15.94 7.95 22.28
CA LEU A 238 -14.60 8.51 22.32
C LEU A 238 -14.56 9.85 23.08
N ALA A 239 -15.70 10.48 23.31
CA ALA A 239 -15.80 11.70 24.10
C ALA A 239 -15.17 11.48 25.49
N ASN A 240 -14.27 12.39 25.88
CA ASN A 240 -13.47 12.31 27.09
C ASN A 240 -12.36 11.22 27.10
N SER A 241 -11.96 10.73 25.92
CA SER A 241 -10.83 9.83 25.78
C SER A 241 -9.61 10.55 25.20
N THR A 242 -8.44 9.87 25.22
CA THR A 242 -7.20 10.32 24.53
C THR A 242 -7.38 10.53 23.01
N TYR A 243 -8.58 10.30 22.47
CA TYR A 243 -8.94 10.40 21.05
C TYR A 243 -9.76 11.64 20.69
N ASP A 244 -9.98 12.59 21.64
CA ASP A 244 -10.75 13.82 21.37
C ASP A 244 -10.24 14.61 20.17
N TYR A 245 -8.91 14.61 19.93
CA TYR A 245 -8.33 15.22 18.74
C TYR A 245 -8.74 14.52 17.43
N ALA A 246 -8.95 13.20 17.47
CA ALA A 246 -9.38 12.44 16.32
C ALA A 246 -10.85 12.75 15.97
N VAL A 247 -11.69 12.87 16.99
CA VAL A 247 -13.10 13.29 16.85
C VAL A 247 -13.19 14.70 16.27
N ALA A 248 -12.40 15.64 16.80
CA ALA A 248 -12.35 17.02 16.29
C ALA A 248 -11.89 17.07 14.82
N ALA A 249 -10.92 16.24 14.44
CA ALA A 249 -10.47 16.12 13.06
C ALA A 249 -11.51 15.45 12.15
N MET A 250 -12.29 14.48 12.66
CA MET A 250 -13.40 13.86 11.93
C MET A 250 -14.47 14.87 11.56
N ASN A 251 -14.81 15.78 12.47
CA ASN A 251 -15.83 16.81 12.29
C ASN A 251 -15.35 17.98 11.42
N SER A 252 -14.03 18.18 11.26
CA SER A 252 -13.47 19.27 10.45
C SER A 252 -13.10 18.85 9.01
N ASP A 253 -13.13 17.57 8.67
CA ASP A 253 -12.68 17.06 7.38
C ASP A 253 -13.84 16.99 6.36
N SER A 254 -13.65 17.62 5.21
CA SER A 254 -14.65 17.76 4.13
C SER A 254 -14.78 16.54 3.22
N GLY A 255 -14.26 15.38 3.61
CA GLY A 255 -14.25 14.18 2.78
C GLY A 255 -13.18 14.20 1.66
N SER A 256 -12.98 13.06 1.02
CA SER A 256 -11.99 12.93 -0.04
C SER A 256 -12.54 13.16 -1.44
N SER A 257 -11.65 13.46 -2.40
CA SER A 257 -12.02 13.64 -3.81
C SER A 257 -12.68 12.37 -4.39
N ILE A 258 -13.81 12.55 -5.09
CA ILE A 258 -14.55 11.49 -5.78
C ILE A 258 -13.72 10.76 -6.85
N ILE A 259 -12.63 11.34 -7.32
CA ILE A 259 -11.75 10.71 -8.31
C ILE A 259 -11.04 9.48 -7.70
N ARG A 260 -10.77 9.48 -6.40
CA ARG A 260 -10.12 8.35 -5.72
C ARG A 260 -10.94 7.06 -5.80
N PRO A 261 -12.21 7.01 -5.40
CA PRO A 261 -13.03 5.80 -5.58
C PRO A 261 -13.23 5.43 -7.04
N VAL A 262 -13.34 6.39 -7.97
CA VAL A 262 -13.44 6.10 -9.40
C VAL A 262 -12.19 5.32 -9.88
N ILE A 263 -11.00 5.78 -9.53
CA ILE A 263 -9.76 5.07 -9.89
C ILE A 263 -9.64 3.72 -9.17
N ALA A 264 -10.02 3.65 -7.90
CA ALA A 264 -10.01 2.40 -7.14
C ALA A 264 -11.02 1.35 -7.67
N ALA A 265 -12.11 1.80 -8.30
CA ALA A 265 -13.08 0.91 -8.95
C ALA A 265 -12.55 0.24 -10.23
N VAL A 266 -11.62 0.87 -10.94
CA VAL A 266 -11.14 0.40 -12.26
C VAL A 266 -10.71 -1.08 -12.24
N PRO A 267 -9.80 -1.55 -11.36
CA PRO A 267 -9.40 -2.95 -11.36
C PRO A 267 -10.53 -3.90 -10.98
N VAL A 268 -11.44 -3.45 -10.10
CA VAL A 268 -12.61 -4.23 -9.66
C VAL A 268 -13.59 -4.43 -10.82
N VAL A 269 -13.90 -3.36 -11.55
CA VAL A 269 -14.81 -3.39 -12.71
C VAL A 269 -14.23 -4.25 -13.83
N ILE A 270 -12.95 -4.09 -14.17
CA ILE A 270 -12.29 -4.89 -15.20
C ILE A 270 -12.32 -6.37 -14.80
N ALA A 271 -11.99 -6.69 -13.54
CA ALA A 271 -12.03 -8.06 -13.04
C ALA A 271 -13.45 -8.66 -13.08
N TYR A 272 -14.48 -7.86 -12.81
CA TYR A 272 -15.88 -8.31 -12.87
C TYR A 272 -16.34 -8.60 -14.30
N ILE A 273 -16.06 -7.68 -15.23
CA ILE A 273 -16.42 -7.84 -16.65
C ILE A 273 -15.77 -9.11 -17.24
N HIS A 274 -14.54 -9.39 -16.82
CA HIS A 274 -13.76 -10.52 -17.33
C HIS A 274 -13.66 -11.71 -16.37
N ARG A 275 -14.60 -11.83 -15.42
CA ARG A 275 -14.58 -12.86 -14.37
C ARG A 275 -14.46 -14.30 -14.90
N ASP A 276 -15.01 -14.53 -16.08
CA ASP A 276 -14.97 -15.86 -16.72
C ASP A 276 -13.58 -16.25 -17.28
N ARG A 277 -12.69 -15.26 -17.39
CA ARG A 277 -11.29 -15.44 -17.83
C ARG A 277 -10.30 -15.52 -16.67
N ILE A 278 -10.76 -15.27 -15.46
CA ILE A 278 -9.90 -15.31 -14.26
C ILE A 278 -9.73 -16.77 -13.86
N ASP A 279 -8.47 -17.21 -13.73
CA ASP A 279 -8.14 -18.56 -13.31
C ASP A 279 -8.65 -18.83 -11.89
N ALA A 280 -9.62 -19.75 -11.78
CA ALA A 280 -10.22 -20.15 -10.50
C ALA A 280 -9.21 -20.74 -9.50
N GLY A 281 -8.08 -21.29 -10.00
CA GLY A 281 -7.00 -21.85 -9.19
C GLY A 281 -6.00 -20.81 -8.68
N ASN A 282 -6.00 -19.60 -9.23
CA ASN A 282 -5.06 -18.56 -8.83
C ASN A 282 -5.53 -17.81 -7.58
N LYS A 283 -5.26 -18.40 -6.41
CA LYS A 283 -5.66 -17.84 -5.10
C LYS A 283 -5.17 -16.40 -4.88
N MET A 284 -3.93 -16.07 -5.33
CA MET A 284 -3.38 -14.72 -5.14
C MET A 284 -4.20 -13.68 -5.90
N ILE A 285 -4.60 -13.96 -7.13
CA ILE A 285 -5.42 -13.03 -7.92
C ILE A 285 -6.80 -12.83 -7.28
N HIS A 286 -7.40 -13.88 -6.74
CA HIS A 286 -8.66 -13.73 -6.00
C HIS A 286 -8.49 -12.86 -4.73
N ILE A 287 -7.38 -13.01 -3.99
CA ILE A 287 -7.05 -12.13 -2.85
C ILE A 287 -6.88 -10.69 -3.34
N CYS A 288 -6.15 -10.47 -4.44
CA CYS A 288 -5.94 -9.13 -5.00
C CYS A 288 -7.26 -8.47 -5.42
N ILE A 289 -8.19 -9.21 -6.02
CA ILE A 289 -9.52 -8.68 -6.38
C ILE A 289 -10.29 -8.31 -5.11
N ASN A 290 -10.27 -9.18 -4.10
CA ASN A 290 -10.97 -8.97 -2.84
C ASN A 290 -10.42 -7.74 -2.08
N MET A 291 -9.09 -7.60 -2.02
CA MET A 291 -8.43 -6.44 -1.44
C MET A 291 -8.70 -5.15 -2.24
N SER A 292 -8.74 -5.23 -3.58
CA SER A 292 -9.08 -4.09 -4.42
C SER A 292 -10.54 -3.66 -4.24
N LEU A 293 -11.45 -4.60 -3.99
CA LEU A 293 -12.84 -4.30 -3.65
C LEU A 293 -12.92 -3.54 -2.31
N ILE A 294 -12.20 -4.01 -1.29
CA ILE A 294 -12.12 -3.32 0.01
C ILE A 294 -11.49 -1.93 -0.17
N ASN A 295 -10.43 -1.81 -0.99
CA ASN A 295 -9.82 -0.52 -1.32
C ASN A 295 -10.83 0.45 -1.95
N PHE A 296 -11.60 -0.02 -2.91
CA PHE A 296 -12.67 0.77 -3.53
C PHE A 296 -13.70 1.23 -2.51
N LEU A 297 -14.21 0.32 -1.68
CA LEU A 297 -15.22 0.64 -0.66
C LEU A 297 -14.71 1.62 0.38
N LEU A 298 -13.47 1.48 0.84
CA LEU A 298 -12.85 2.44 1.76
C LEU A 298 -12.65 3.82 1.13
N ASN A 299 -12.21 3.90 -0.13
CA ASN A 299 -12.11 5.18 -0.83
C ASN A 299 -13.50 5.81 -1.08
N LEU A 300 -14.51 5.01 -1.37
CA LEU A 300 -15.89 5.47 -1.52
C LEU A 300 -16.42 6.02 -0.18
N LEU A 301 -16.19 5.27 0.92
CA LEU A 301 -16.57 5.72 2.26
C LEU A 301 -15.87 7.03 2.62
N ALA A 302 -14.58 7.16 2.34
CA ALA A 302 -13.79 8.36 2.59
C ALA A 302 -14.31 9.61 1.86
N THR A 303 -15.12 9.47 0.82
CA THR A 303 -15.73 10.59 0.11
C THR A 303 -16.88 11.21 0.91
N PHE A 304 -17.52 10.43 1.77
CA PHE A 304 -18.70 10.84 2.54
C PHE A 304 -18.42 11.03 4.04
N THR A 305 -17.17 10.80 4.49
CA THR A 305 -16.79 10.84 5.91
C THR A 305 -15.50 11.62 6.13
N CYS A 306 -14.88 11.43 7.30
CA CYS A 306 -13.53 11.86 7.62
C CYS A 306 -12.48 11.25 6.66
N GLY A 307 -12.32 11.88 5.50
CA GLY A 307 -11.56 11.38 4.37
C GLY A 307 -10.14 10.95 4.74
N LEU A 308 -9.43 11.71 5.58
CA LEU A 308 -8.04 11.45 5.93
C LEU A 308 -7.83 10.10 6.63
N TYR A 309 -8.65 9.76 7.62
CA TYR A 309 -8.48 8.51 8.39
C TYR A 309 -8.85 7.28 7.58
N VAL A 310 -9.95 7.36 6.83
CA VAL A 310 -10.42 6.22 6.01
C VAL A 310 -9.48 5.94 4.83
N ILE A 311 -8.93 6.99 4.20
CA ILE A 311 -7.90 6.84 3.14
C ILE A 311 -6.65 6.13 3.68
N ARG A 312 -6.23 6.45 4.90
CA ARG A 312 -5.11 5.76 5.55
C ARG A 312 -5.37 4.26 5.71
N LEU A 313 -6.61 3.85 6.01
CA LEU A 313 -6.98 2.43 6.03
C LEU A 313 -6.94 1.82 4.63
N ALA A 314 -7.40 2.54 3.59
CA ALA A 314 -7.33 2.07 2.21
C ALA A 314 -5.89 1.80 1.75
N THR A 315 -4.88 2.47 2.31
CA THR A 315 -3.47 2.26 1.99
C THR A 315 -3.03 0.81 2.24
N TYR A 316 -3.57 0.12 3.25
CA TYR A 316 -3.25 -1.30 3.53
C TYR A 316 -3.62 -2.25 2.40
N THR A 317 -4.58 -1.88 1.58
CA THR A 317 -5.07 -2.73 0.48
C THR A 317 -4.55 -2.27 -0.89
N ALA A 318 -3.92 -1.10 -0.97
CA ALA A 318 -3.48 -0.51 -2.23
C ALA A 318 -2.36 -1.30 -2.92
N GLY A 319 -1.44 -1.91 -2.16
CA GLY A 319 -0.32 -2.70 -2.70
C GLY A 319 -0.74 -3.88 -3.58
N TYR A 320 -1.93 -4.44 -3.36
CA TYR A 320 -2.45 -5.57 -4.14
C TYR A 320 -2.77 -5.20 -5.59
N SER A 321 -2.98 -3.93 -5.89
CA SER A 321 -3.14 -3.41 -7.25
C SER A 321 -1.89 -3.62 -8.11
N LEU A 322 -0.69 -3.63 -7.50
CA LEU A 322 0.59 -3.86 -8.17
C LEU A 322 0.70 -5.28 -8.76
N ILE A 323 -0.07 -6.22 -8.24
CA ILE A 323 -0.16 -7.60 -8.75
C ILE A 323 -1.36 -7.72 -9.70
N LEU A 324 -2.47 -7.10 -9.36
CA LEU A 324 -3.73 -7.26 -10.08
C LEU A 324 -3.69 -6.61 -11.48
N TYR A 325 -3.20 -5.37 -11.62
CA TYR A 325 -3.15 -4.69 -12.91
C TYR A 325 -2.32 -5.43 -13.97
N PRO A 326 -1.08 -5.86 -13.69
CA PRO A 326 -0.33 -6.67 -14.66
C PRO A 326 -1.08 -7.91 -15.11
N TYR A 327 -1.78 -8.60 -14.19
CA TYR A 327 -2.60 -9.76 -14.53
C TYR A 327 -3.77 -9.38 -15.44
N LEU A 328 -4.56 -8.38 -15.07
CA LEU A 328 -5.72 -7.95 -15.87
C LEU A 328 -5.32 -7.49 -17.27
N LEU A 329 -4.28 -6.67 -17.41
CA LEU A 329 -3.78 -6.17 -18.69
C LEU A 329 -3.32 -7.30 -19.63
N ASN A 330 -2.94 -8.44 -19.08
CA ASN A 330 -2.45 -9.56 -19.86
C ASN A 330 -3.51 -10.63 -20.14
N VAL A 331 -4.45 -10.86 -19.24
CA VAL A 331 -5.45 -11.93 -19.33
C VAL A 331 -6.75 -11.48 -19.98
N THR A 332 -7.18 -10.24 -19.73
CA THR A 332 -8.50 -9.79 -20.16
C THR A 332 -8.60 -9.43 -21.63
N VAL A 333 -7.48 -9.18 -22.31
CA VAL A 333 -7.47 -8.65 -23.67
C VAL A 333 -6.84 -9.62 -24.65
N SER A 334 -7.46 -9.73 -25.83
CA SER A 334 -6.88 -10.49 -26.94
C SER A 334 -5.48 -9.93 -27.31
N SER A 335 -4.58 -10.78 -27.77
CA SER A 335 -3.20 -10.38 -28.15
C SER A 335 -3.15 -9.22 -29.14
N ARG A 336 -4.17 -9.12 -30.02
CA ARG A 336 -4.27 -8.05 -31.05
C ARG A 336 -4.47 -6.66 -30.46
N ASN A 337 -5.26 -6.52 -29.38
CA ASN A 337 -5.62 -5.23 -28.80
C ASN A 337 -4.84 -4.90 -27.52
N ARG A 338 -3.99 -5.82 -27.05
CA ARG A 338 -3.28 -5.69 -25.77
C ARG A 338 -2.36 -4.47 -25.71
N SER A 339 -1.61 -4.22 -26.79
CA SER A 339 -0.71 -3.07 -26.84
C SER A 339 -1.46 -1.74 -26.78
N ALA A 340 -2.56 -1.61 -27.52
CA ALA A 340 -3.39 -0.42 -27.50
C ALA A 340 -4.01 -0.18 -26.11
N LEU A 341 -4.50 -1.24 -25.44
CA LEU A 341 -5.03 -1.15 -24.10
C LEU A 341 -3.96 -0.72 -23.10
N LYS A 342 -2.74 -1.29 -23.15
CA LYS A 342 -1.64 -0.91 -22.29
C LYS A 342 -1.25 0.56 -22.48
N VAL A 343 -1.16 1.03 -23.71
CA VAL A 343 -0.89 2.44 -24.00
C VAL A 343 -1.98 3.34 -23.41
N GLY A 344 -3.25 3.01 -23.64
CA GLY A 344 -4.37 3.74 -23.06
C GLY A 344 -4.33 3.76 -21.52
N PHE A 345 -4.02 2.61 -20.91
CA PHE A 345 -3.85 2.49 -19.46
C PHE A 345 -2.71 3.40 -18.97
N TYR A 346 -1.54 3.37 -19.59
CA TYR A 346 -0.40 4.22 -19.20
C TYR A 346 -0.74 5.71 -19.31
N ILE A 347 -1.40 6.13 -20.40
CA ILE A 347 -1.80 7.52 -20.60
C ILE A 347 -2.78 7.97 -19.51
N LEU A 348 -3.85 7.19 -19.27
CA LEU A 348 -4.87 7.55 -18.28
C LEU A 348 -4.32 7.61 -16.86
N TYR A 349 -3.48 6.64 -16.48
CA TYR A 349 -2.86 6.64 -15.16
C TYR A 349 -1.78 7.71 -15.00
N PHE A 350 -1.09 8.08 -16.07
CA PHE A 350 -0.17 9.22 -16.04
C PHE A 350 -0.93 10.56 -15.88
N ILE A 351 -2.08 10.72 -16.56
CA ILE A 351 -2.96 11.88 -16.35
C ILE A 351 -3.45 11.92 -14.89
N PHE A 352 -3.84 10.77 -14.34
CA PHE A 352 -4.23 10.68 -12.92
C PHE A 352 -3.07 11.05 -11.98
N TYR A 353 -1.85 10.61 -12.27
CA TYR A 353 -0.67 11.03 -11.54
C TYR A 353 -0.49 12.55 -11.56
N CYS A 354 -0.55 13.17 -12.75
CA CYS A 354 -0.44 14.62 -12.88
C CYS A 354 -1.56 15.36 -12.12
N TYR A 355 -2.78 14.83 -12.15
CA TYR A 355 -3.89 15.36 -11.36
C TYR A 355 -3.60 15.31 -9.85
N GLN A 356 -3.12 14.18 -9.34
CA GLN A 356 -2.76 14.08 -7.92
C GLN A 356 -1.68 15.09 -7.55
N MET A 357 -0.63 15.20 -8.37
CA MET A 357 0.49 16.12 -8.12
C MET A 357 0.06 17.60 -8.11
N SER A 358 -0.97 17.97 -8.87
CA SER A 358 -1.46 19.36 -8.94
C SER A 358 -2.40 19.73 -7.78
N HIS A 359 -3.03 18.75 -7.13
CA HIS A 359 -4.05 19.00 -6.11
C HIS A 359 -3.59 18.75 -4.67
N GLN A 360 -2.43 18.18 -4.46
CA GLN A 360 -1.88 17.95 -3.12
C GLN A 360 -0.69 18.90 -2.89
N GLY A 361 -0.89 19.90 -2.03
CA GLY A 361 0.08 20.97 -1.77
C GLY A 361 1.36 20.54 -1.00
N SER A 362 1.51 19.28 -0.61
CA SER A 362 2.59 18.81 0.27
C SER A 362 3.56 17.81 -0.39
N TRP A 363 3.70 17.85 -1.72
CA TRP A 363 4.61 16.97 -2.44
C TRP A 363 6.09 17.41 -2.43
N GLY A 364 6.41 18.44 -1.66
CA GLY A 364 7.77 18.98 -1.55
C GLY A 364 8.71 17.96 -0.90
N TYR A 365 9.69 17.50 -1.65
CA TYR A 365 10.78 16.66 -1.13
C TYR A 365 11.99 17.55 -0.84
N ASN A 366 12.45 17.55 0.40
CA ASN A 366 13.66 18.24 0.82
C ASN A 366 14.71 17.23 1.29
N SER A 367 15.95 17.52 0.94
CA SER A 367 17.11 16.75 1.39
C SER A 367 18.33 17.65 1.49
N ASP A 368 18.82 17.83 2.68
CA ASP A 368 20.03 18.62 2.95
C ASP A 368 21.27 17.93 2.35
N ILE A 369 21.31 16.59 2.40
CA ILE A 369 22.42 15.80 1.85
C ILE A 369 22.48 15.90 0.33
N LEU A 370 21.31 15.85 -0.35
CA LEU A 370 21.24 15.90 -1.80
C LEU A 370 21.20 17.33 -2.35
N GLY A 371 21.12 18.35 -1.48
CA GLY A 371 20.97 19.75 -1.88
C GLY A 371 19.66 20.02 -2.64
N VAL A 372 18.59 19.28 -2.32
CA VAL A 372 17.28 19.42 -2.95
C VAL A 372 16.34 20.12 -1.97
N PHE A 373 15.81 21.24 -2.40
CA PHE A 373 14.82 22.04 -1.66
C PHE A 373 13.67 22.37 -2.60
N SER A 374 12.42 22.14 -2.16
CA SER A 374 11.21 22.34 -2.98
C SER A 374 10.21 23.25 -2.30
#